data_84561535923c2c703e22b8fdaf1bee28
#
_entry.id   84561535923c2c703e22b8fdaf1bee28
#
_cell.length_a   1.000
_cell.length_b   1.000
_cell.length_c   1.000
_cell.angle_alpha   90.00
_cell.angle_beta   90.00
_cell.angle_gamma   90.00
#
_symmetry.space_group_name_H-M   'P 1'
#
loop_
_entity.id
_entity.type
_entity.pdbx_description
1 polymer ?
#
loop_
_entity_poly.entity_id
_entity_poly.type
_entity_poly.pdbx_seq_one_letter_code
_entity_poly.pdbx_strand_id
1 'polypeptide(L)'
;MLLGHGSDKGLFYRADDSKNEFDKIIVGHSHRYHLNNHGSNIVAVWCNADQFARAEGLHGLFTGMIVSELNEALLYQVKTTQEELDRENVKLARRLRALLDERIPLSEIPKRMQAMDDVHSPLTTFNYKNFYYL
;
A
#
# COMPACT_ATOMS: atom_id res chain seq x y z
N MET A 1 -6.27 10.63 1.56
CA MET A 1 -5.50 9.44 1.13
C MET A 1 -4.07 9.84 0.80
N LEU A 2 -3.13 9.04 1.26
CA LEU A 2 -1.70 9.20 1.00
C LEU A 2 -1.23 8.03 0.13
N LEU A 3 -0.55 8.30 -0.97
CA LEU A 3 -0.14 7.28 -1.94
C LEU A 3 1.27 7.59 -2.43
N GLY A 4 2.15 6.60 -2.46
CA GLY A 4 3.50 6.74 -3.02
C GLY A 4 4.47 5.65 -2.59
N HIS A 5 5.74 5.95 -2.67
CA HIS A 5 6.80 5.07 -2.17
C HIS A 5 7.07 5.33 -0.70
N GLY A 6 7.41 4.28 0.03
CA GLY A 6 7.69 4.45 1.45
C GLY A 6 8.21 3.19 2.12
N SER A 7 8.29 3.26 3.43
CA SER A 7 8.73 2.16 4.30
C SER A 7 7.97 2.21 5.64
N ASP A 8 8.43 1.41 6.59
CA ASP A 8 8.00 1.50 7.99
C ASP A 8 8.29 2.86 8.65
N LYS A 9 9.08 3.70 8.01
CA LYS A 9 9.42 5.06 8.50
C LYS A 9 8.52 6.16 7.93
N GLY A 10 7.71 5.83 6.93
CA GLY A 10 6.76 6.76 6.36
C GLY A 10 6.77 6.81 4.84
N LEU A 11 6.17 7.86 4.31
CA LEU A 11 6.10 8.15 2.87
C LEU A 11 7.31 9.01 2.46
N PHE A 12 7.99 8.60 1.40
CA PHE A 12 9.22 9.24 0.94
C PHE A 12 9.08 9.84 -0.45
N TYR A 13 9.84 10.93 -0.67
CA TYR A 13 10.11 11.44 -2.00
C TYR A 13 11.26 10.65 -2.63
N ARG A 14 11.11 10.32 -3.91
CA ARG A 14 12.11 9.61 -4.69
C ARG A 14 12.44 10.44 -5.92
N ALA A 15 13.61 11.07 -5.90
CA ALA A 15 14.01 12.01 -6.95
C ALA A 15 14.36 11.32 -8.27
N ASP A 16 14.81 10.07 -8.21
CA ASP A 16 15.26 9.31 -9.38
C ASP A 16 14.86 7.84 -9.22
N ASP A 17 13.97 7.38 -10.08
CA ASP A 17 13.50 5.99 -10.07
C ASP A 17 14.58 4.96 -10.39
N SER A 18 15.71 5.40 -10.97
CA SER A 18 16.85 4.52 -11.25
C SER A 18 17.70 4.23 -10.01
N LYS A 19 17.56 5.05 -8.97
CA LYS A 19 18.25 4.89 -7.69
C LYS A 19 17.22 4.48 -6.64
N ASN A 20 17.38 3.31 -6.05
CA ASN A 20 16.52 2.86 -4.95
C ASN A 20 16.80 3.63 -3.64
N GLU A 21 17.14 4.90 -3.73
CA GLU A 21 17.42 5.77 -2.59
C GLU A 21 16.25 6.72 -2.36
N PHE A 22 15.80 6.79 -1.12
CA PHE A 22 14.78 7.73 -0.68
C PHE A 22 15.48 8.99 -0.15
N ASP A 23 15.36 10.09 -0.86
CA ASP A 23 16.08 11.33 -0.54
C ASP A 23 15.43 12.08 0.63
N LYS A 24 14.11 11.95 0.83
CA LYS A 24 13.39 12.86 1.70
C LYS A 24 12.08 12.25 2.23
N ILE A 25 11.87 12.39 3.52
CA ILE A 25 10.59 12.02 4.15
C ILE A 25 9.56 13.10 3.83
N ILE A 26 8.43 12.70 3.24
CA ILE A 26 7.28 13.56 3.01
C ILE A 26 6.33 13.49 4.21
N VAL A 27 6.01 12.28 4.65
CA VAL A 27 5.17 12.02 5.83
C VAL A 27 5.89 11.00 6.71
N GLY A 28 6.22 11.40 7.92
CA GLY A 28 6.93 10.55 8.86
C GLY A 28 6.50 10.81 10.31
N HIS A 29 7.31 10.34 11.24
CA HIS A 29 7.07 10.46 12.68
C HIS A 29 6.72 11.90 13.12
N SER A 30 7.39 12.91 12.58
CA SER A 30 7.14 14.31 12.89
C SER A 30 5.73 14.81 12.53
N HIS A 31 5.02 14.08 11.69
CA HIS A 31 3.66 14.43 11.24
C HIS A 31 2.57 13.69 12.03
N ARG A 32 2.95 12.85 12.99
CA ARG A 32 2.03 12.02 13.78
C ARG A 32 0.85 12.83 14.36
N TYR A 33 1.13 13.98 14.94
CA TYR A 33 0.10 14.80 15.56
C TYR A 33 -1.01 15.18 14.57
N HIS A 34 -0.63 15.61 13.37
CA HIS A 34 -1.58 16.00 12.33
C HIS A 34 -2.37 14.79 11.81
N LEU A 35 -1.73 13.64 11.67
CA LEU A 35 -2.38 12.42 11.20
C LEU A 35 -3.40 11.91 12.21
N ASN A 36 -3.10 11.97 13.49
CA ASN A 36 -4.02 11.54 14.55
C ASN A 36 -5.32 12.35 14.58
N ASN A 37 -5.33 13.58 14.09
CA ASN A 37 -6.53 14.40 14.02
C ASN A 37 -7.58 13.86 13.02
N HIS A 38 -7.20 12.96 12.14
CA HIS A 38 -8.12 12.33 11.18
C HIS A 38 -8.83 11.08 11.73
N GLY A 39 -8.56 10.69 12.98
CA GLY A 39 -9.16 9.52 13.61
C GLY A 39 -8.91 8.25 12.82
N SER A 40 -9.98 7.54 12.44
CA SER A 40 -9.91 6.28 11.67
C SER A 40 -10.05 6.48 10.15
N ASN A 41 -9.95 7.69 9.65
CA ASN A 41 -10.23 8.03 8.26
C ASN A 41 -8.95 8.14 7.39
N ILE A 42 -7.82 7.65 7.88
CA ILE A 42 -6.58 7.65 7.13
C ILE A 42 -6.60 6.48 6.13
N VAL A 43 -6.22 6.77 4.88
CA VAL A 43 -5.93 5.76 3.87
C VAL A 43 -4.50 6.00 3.40
N ALA A 44 -3.61 5.06 3.67
CA ALA A 44 -2.20 5.16 3.33
C ALA A 44 -1.74 3.94 2.53
N VAL A 45 -1.27 4.20 1.31
CA VAL A 45 -0.87 3.19 0.34
C VAL A 45 0.59 3.42 -0.02
N TRP A 46 1.48 2.77 0.71
CA TRP A 46 2.90 2.64 0.40
C TRP A 46 3.44 1.37 1.06
N CYS A 47 4.62 0.93 0.66
CA CYS A 47 5.21 -0.30 1.21
C CYS A 47 5.42 -0.18 2.72
N ASN A 48 4.82 -1.10 3.47
CA ASN A 48 4.90 -1.17 4.94
C ASN A 48 4.26 0.04 5.66
N ALA A 49 3.24 0.65 5.07
CA ALA A 49 2.45 1.70 5.73
C ALA A 49 1.79 1.19 7.02
N ASP A 50 1.41 -0.08 7.07
CA ASP A 50 0.84 -0.71 8.27
C ASP A 50 1.82 -0.71 9.43
N GLN A 51 3.10 -0.96 9.18
CA GLN A 51 4.14 -0.92 10.21
C GLN A 51 4.34 0.50 10.73
N PHE A 52 4.34 1.49 9.84
CA PHE A 52 4.37 2.90 10.22
C PHE A 52 3.16 3.25 11.10
N ALA A 53 1.97 2.85 10.69
CA ALA A 53 0.74 3.12 11.44
C ALA A 53 0.77 2.50 12.84
N ARG A 54 1.24 1.27 12.97
CA ARG A 54 1.37 0.59 14.27
C ARG A 54 2.36 1.30 15.18
N ALA A 55 3.51 1.72 14.64
CA ALA A 55 4.53 2.44 15.39
C ALA A 55 4.03 3.81 15.86
N GLU A 56 3.21 4.48 15.07
CA GLU A 56 2.72 5.83 15.35
C GLU A 56 1.32 5.87 15.99
N GLY A 57 0.70 4.72 16.20
CA GLY A 57 -0.65 4.64 16.80
C GLY A 57 -1.74 5.22 15.90
N LEU A 58 -1.63 5.06 14.57
CA LEU A 58 -2.60 5.56 13.62
C LEU A 58 -3.67 4.51 13.32
N HIS A 59 -4.85 4.99 12.91
CA HIS A 59 -6.00 4.15 12.61
C HIS A 59 -6.54 4.45 11.21
N GLY A 60 -7.00 3.42 10.53
CA GLY A 60 -7.54 3.51 9.17
C GLY A 60 -7.15 2.33 8.30
N LEU A 61 -7.08 2.54 7.01
CA LEU A 61 -6.67 1.54 6.02
C LEU A 61 -5.21 1.77 5.61
N PHE A 62 -4.40 0.74 5.80
CA PHE A 62 -2.96 0.80 5.51
C PHE A 62 -2.54 -0.44 4.71
N THR A 63 -1.63 -0.24 3.75
CA THR A 63 -1.05 -1.38 3.04
C THR A 63 0.21 -1.89 3.74
N GLY A 64 0.41 -3.21 3.63
CA GLY A 64 1.71 -3.83 3.87
C GLY A 64 2.60 -3.67 2.64
N MET A 65 3.41 -4.69 2.36
CA MET A 65 4.22 -4.70 1.15
C MET A 65 3.35 -4.93 -0.08
N ILE A 66 3.44 -4.06 -1.06
CA ILE A 66 2.84 -4.22 -2.39
C ILE A 66 3.98 -4.36 -3.39
N VAL A 67 4.07 -5.51 -4.02
CA VAL A 67 5.09 -5.77 -5.04
C VAL A 67 4.69 -5.05 -6.32
N SER A 68 5.53 -4.10 -6.74
CA SER A 68 5.30 -3.28 -7.93
C SER A 68 6.43 -3.34 -8.96
N GLU A 69 7.57 -3.91 -8.58
CA GLU A 69 8.76 -4.02 -9.42
C GLU A 69 9.31 -5.45 -9.35
N LEU A 70 10.02 -5.88 -10.42
CA LEU A 70 10.63 -7.22 -10.47
C LEU A 70 11.66 -7.44 -9.35
N ASN A 71 12.40 -6.41 -8.97
CA ASN A 71 13.37 -6.48 -7.89
C ASN A 71 12.70 -6.83 -6.55
N GLU A 72 11.55 -6.22 -6.29
CA GLU A 72 10.75 -6.51 -5.10
C GLU A 72 10.20 -7.93 -5.16
N ALA A 73 9.71 -8.36 -6.32
CA ALA A 73 9.23 -9.72 -6.52
C ALA A 73 10.30 -10.76 -6.20
N LEU A 74 11.52 -10.54 -6.64
CA LEU A 74 12.67 -11.42 -6.34
C LEU A 74 12.96 -11.44 -4.84
N LEU A 75 12.97 -10.27 -4.19
CA LEU A 75 13.25 -10.14 -2.77
C LEU A 75 12.23 -10.90 -1.90
N TYR A 76 10.95 -10.84 -2.27
CA TYR A 76 9.86 -11.49 -1.55
C TYR A 76 9.51 -12.88 -2.09
N GLN A 77 10.31 -13.40 -3.03
CA GLN A 77 10.11 -14.73 -3.64
C GLN A 77 8.72 -14.87 -4.30
N VAL A 78 8.26 -13.80 -4.92
CA VAL A 78 7.00 -13.77 -5.66
C VAL A 78 7.30 -13.98 -7.14
N LYS A 79 6.85 -15.11 -7.67
CA LYS A 79 7.05 -15.45 -9.09
C LYS A 79 6.09 -14.64 -9.95
N THR A 80 6.63 -13.78 -10.81
CA THR A 80 5.84 -12.92 -11.69
C THR A 80 6.66 -12.46 -12.90
N THR A 81 6.00 -11.75 -13.83
CA THR A 81 6.61 -11.12 -14.99
C THR A 81 6.31 -9.64 -14.99
N GLN A 82 7.06 -8.86 -15.78
CA GLN A 82 6.78 -7.42 -15.92
C GLN A 82 5.38 -7.17 -16.50
N GLU A 83 4.94 -7.99 -17.45
CA GLU A 83 3.59 -7.89 -18.01
C GLU A 83 2.51 -8.08 -16.95
N GLU A 84 2.66 -9.08 -16.08
CA GLU A 84 1.72 -9.33 -14.99
C GLU A 84 1.72 -8.18 -14.00
N LEU A 85 2.89 -7.67 -13.61
CA LEU A 85 3.01 -6.52 -12.72
C LEU A 85 2.25 -5.31 -13.27
N ASP A 86 2.48 -4.97 -14.53
CA ASP A 86 1.86 -3.80 -15.16
C ASP A 86 0.34 -3.96 -15.22
N ARG A 87 -0.13 -5.12 -15.65
CA ARG A 87 -1.57 -5.41 -15.80
C ARG A 87 -2.29 -5.48 -14.45
N GLU A 88 -1.77 -6.27 -13.51
CA GLU A 88 -2.47 -6.57 -12.27
C GLU A 88 -2.41 -5.42 -11.26
N ASN A 89 -1.35 -4.64 -11.26
CA ASN A 89 -1.25 -3.49 -10.36
C ASN A 89 -2.17 -2.34 -10.79
N VAL A 90 -2.40 -2.15 -12.09
CA VAL A 90 -3.42 -1.22 -12.59
C VAL A 90 -4.81 -1.66 -12.14
N LYS A 91 -5.12 -2.95 -12.26
CA LYS A 91 -6.41 -3.53 -11.81
C LYS A 91 -6.60 -3.33 -10.30
N LEU A 92 -5.57 -3.62 -9.52
CA LEU A 92 -5.60 -3.46 -8.06
C LEU A 92 -5.91 -2.01 -7.66
N ALA A 93 -5.22 -1.06 -8.28
CA ALA A 93 -5.42 0.36 -8.01
C ALA A 93 -6.85 0.81 -8.39
N ARG A 94 -7.36 0.37 -9.52
CA ARG A 94 -8.73 0.67 -9.96
C ARG A 94 -9.78 0.08 -9.02
N ARG A 95 -9.57 -1.13 -8.55
CA ARG A 95 -10.48 -1.81 -7.62
C ARG A 95 -10.51 -1.13 -6.26
N LEU A 96 -9.35 -0.76 -5.73
CA LEU A 96 -9.29 0.02 -4.48
C LEU A 96 -10.03 1.35 -4.64
N ARG A 97 -9.78 2.06 -5.73
CA ARG A 97 -10.46 3.32 -6.02
C ARG A 97 -11.98 3.15 -6.08
N ALA A 98 -12.46 2.10 -6.76
CA ALA A 98 -13.89 1.83 -6.85
C ALA A 98 -14.53 1.64 -5.48
N LEU A 99 -13.89 0.87 -4.59
CA LEU A 99 -14.39 0.65 -3.24
C LEU A 99 -14.41 1.96 -2.43
N LEU A 100 -13.40 2.80 -2.57
CA LEU A 100 -13.36 4.10 -1.89
C LEU A 100 -14.43 5.06 -2.44
N ASP A 101 -14.64 5.08 -3.75
CA ASP A 101 -15.66 5.90 -4.40
C ASP A 101 -17.10 5.46 -4.02
N GLU A 102 -17.31 4.17 -3.82
CA GLU A 102 -18.57 3.61 -3.34
C GLU A 102 -18.78 3.83 -1.84
N ARG A 103 -17.83 4.45 -1.15
CA ARG A 103 -17.87 4.72 0.29
C ARG A 103 -18.03 3.44 1.14
N ILE A 104 -17.43 2.35 0.69
CA ILE A 104 -17.35 1.12 1.48
C ILE A 104 -16.59 1.44 2.79
N PRO A 105 -17.08 0.97 3.95
CA PRO A 105 -16.37 1.16 5.21
C PRO A 105 -14.93 0.65 5.12
N LEU A 106 -13.97 1.43 5.60
CA LEU A 106 -12.55 1.08 5.51
C LEU A 106 -12.24 -0.28 6.13
N SER A 107 -12.99 -0.64 7.18
CA SER A 107 -12.87 -1.95 7.85
C SER A 107 -13.21 -3.14 6.96
N GLU A 108 -14.02 -2.94 5.93
CA GLU A 108 -14.42 -4.00 4.98
C GLU A 108 -13.49 -4.11 3.79
N ILE A 109 -12.68 -3.10 3.50
CA ILE A 109 -11.84 -3.05 2.30
C ILE A 109 -10.85 -4.22 2.23
N PRO A 110 -10.14 -4.61 3.29
CA PRO A 110 -9.22 -5.74 3.21
C PRO A 110 -9.89 -7.01 2.70
N LYS A 111 -11.04 -7.35 3.24
CA LYS A 111 -11.80 -8.54 2.82
C LYS A 111 -12.33 -8.41 1.40
N ARG A 112 -12.82 -7.24 1.04
CA ARG A 112 -13.32 -6.95 -0.30
C ARG A 112 -12.23 -7.02 -1.36
N MET A 113 -11.04 -6.50 -1.06
CA MET A 113 -9.90 -6.57 -1.98
C MET A 113 -9.50 -8.02 -2.22
N GLN A 114 -9.37 -8.84 -1.18
CA GLN A 114 -9.06 -10.26 -1.37
C GLN A 114 -10.09 -10.99 -2.24
N ALA A 115 -11.37 -10.68 -2.07
CA ALA A 115 -12.46 -11.27 -2.87
C ALA A 115 -12.44 -10.84 -4.34
N MET A 116 -11.81 -9.71 -4.65
CA MET A 116 -11.71 -9.19 -6.02
C MET A 116 -10.56 -9.81 -6.82
N ASP A 117 -9.66 -10.54 -6.20
CA ASP A 117 -8.61 -11.26 -6.93
C ASP A 117 -9.24 -12.33 -7.82
N ASP A 118 -9.17 -12.14 -9.13
CA ASP A 118 -9.74 -13.02 -10.14
C ASP A 118 -8.68 -13.89 -10.84
N VAL A 119 -7.42 -13.74 -10.48
CA VAL A 119 -6.29 -14.44 -11.09
C VAL A 119 -5.72 -15.52 -10.17
N HIS A 120 -5.60 -15.23 -8.88
CA HIS A 120 -5.03 -16.12 -7.86
C HIS A 120 -3.59 -16.57 -8.16
N SER A 121 -2.81 -15.69 -8.83
CA SER A 121 -1.39 -15.92 -9.08
C SER A 121 -0.57 -15.64 -7.81
N PRO A 122 0.71 -16.03 -7.75
CA PRO A 122 1.58 -15.64 -6.64
C PRO A 122 1.59 -14.13 -6.40
N LEU A 123 1.64 -13.32 -7.46
CA LEU A 123 1.62 -11.87 -7.36
C LEU A 123 0.29 -11.34 -6.79
N THR A 124 -0.83 -11.73 -7.39
CA THR A 124 -2.13 -11.20 -6.97
C THR A 124 -2.50 -11.67 -5.57
N THR A 125 -2.24 -12.92 -5.24
CA THR A 125 -2.44 -13.43 -3.89
C THR A 125 -1.64 -12.64 -2.87
N PHE A 126 -0.37 -12.34 -3.18
CA PHE A 126 0.48 -11.55 -2.29
C PHE A 126 -0.05 -10.13 -2.12
N ASN A 127 -0.31 -9.44 -3.21
CA ASN A 127 -0.71 -8.02 -3.17
C ASN A 127 -2.10 -7.81 -2.57
N TYR A 128 -3.10 -8.61 -2.96
CA TYR A 128 -4.47 -8.44 -2.52
C TYR A 128 -4.69 -8.73 -1.03
N LYS A 129 -3.85 -9.52 -0.39
CA LYS A 129 -3.93 -9.77 1.05
C LYS A 129 -3.22 -8.70 1.91
N ASN A 130 -2.48 -7.79 1.30
CA ASN A 130 -1.66 -6.81 2.01
C ASN A 130 -2.39 -5.49 2.25
N PHE A 131 -3.66 -5.55 2.59
CA PHE A 131 -4.48 -4.43 3.05
C PHE A 131 -4.92 -4.69 4.48
N TYR A 132 -4.73 -3.73 5.36
CA TYR A 132 -5.00 -3.86 6.78
C TYR A 132 -5.85 -2.70 7.28
N TYR A 133 -6.87 -3.02 8.06
CA TYR A 133 -7.60 -2.02 8.83
C TYR A 133 -7.14 -2.05 10.28
N LEU A 134 -6.66 -0.91 10.74
CA LEU A 134 -6.08 -0.77 12.09
C LEU A 134 -6.86 0.19 12.98
#